data_3a1a29f8f851d735fa371578db58873e
#
_entry.id   3a1a29f8f851d735fa371578db58873e
#
_cell.length_a   1.000
_cell.length_b   1.000
_cell.length_c   1.000
_cell.angle_alpha   90.00
_cell.angle_beta   90.00
_cell.angle_gamma   90.00
#
_symmetry.space_group_name_H-M   'P 1'
#
loop_
_entity.id
_entity.type
_entity.pdbx_description
1 polymer ?
#
loop_
_entity_poly.entity_id
_entity_poly.type
_entity_poly.pdbx_seq_one_letter_code
_entity_poly.pdbx_strand_id
1 'polypeptide(L)'
;VGMFLIFWLLEFPWYYALLGTIAFLFYPHYQALITVGHFAKVRAVCAMPLAVFGFLYLVKKRNFLSFLLFLIFFSLQLRTQHYQIVFYTLLVFMALGIRQIVEWVKTKQAQKIYVSLGLFVAGLVTSVLMSAQPLFVTNEYTPYSTRGGQAINLKEDATQAEVKSSGVTFEYATRWSLNPKELATLIVPRFYGGTSQEPYTGKAYPQLRGQPIPGYWGDMPFTQSCEYMGILIVILALLGLWYYRKDGVVISLFILLVFS
;
A
#
# COMPACT_ATOMS: atom_id res chain seq x y z
N VAL A 1 -0.65 15.69 -3.64
CA VAL A 1 0.69 16.35 -3.72
C VAL A 1 1.76 15.32 -4.09
N GLY A 2 1.96 14.23 -3.30
CA GLY A 2 3.06 13.26 -3.52
C GLY A 2 3.05 12.64 -4.93
N MET A 3 1.90 12.17 -5.41
CA MET A 3 1.77 11.63 -6.78
C MET A 3 2.14 12.65 -7.85
N PHE A 4 1.66 13.88 -7.72
CA PHE A 4 2.01 14.97 -8.64
C PHE A 4 3.52 15.22 -8.68
N LEU A 5 4.16 15.26 -7.50
CA LEU A 5 5.60 15.45 -7.39
C LEU A 5 6.41 14.32 -8.03
N ILE A 6 5.92 13.06 -7.93
CA ILE A 6 6.56 11.92 -8.61
C ILE A 6 6.53 12.13 -10.13
N PHE A 7 5.36 12.41 -10.70
CA PHE A 7 5.22 12.64 -12.13
C PHE A 7 6.05 13.83 -12.61
N TRP A 8 6.06 14.93 -11.84
CA TRP A 8 6.90 16.09 -12.12
C TRP A 8 8.39 15.73 -12.12
N LEU A 9 8.84 14.94 -11.13
CA LEU A 9 10.23 14.48 -11.04
C LEU A 9 10.64 13.59 -12.22
N LEU A 10 9.69 12.83 -12.73
CA LEU A 10 9.84 11.98 -13.93
C LEU A 10 9.62 12.75 -15.25
N GLU A 11 9.48 14.07 -15.16
CA GLU A 11 9.40 14.99 -16.32
C GLU A 11 8.14 14.78 -17.19
N PHE A 12 7.05 14.25 -16.59
CA PHE A 12 5.76 14.20 -17.28
C PHE A 12 5.15 15.60 -17.43
N PRO A 13 4.47 15.90 -18.53
CA PRO A 13 3.62 17.08 -18.66
C PRO A 13 2.63 17.19 -17.52
N TRP A 14 2.39 18.41 -17.03
CA TRP A 14 1.57 18.67 -15.83
C TRP A 14 0.16 18.07 -15.91
N TYR A 15 -0.46 17.99 -17.09
CA TYR A 15 -1.79 17.43 -17.27
C TYR A 15 -1.82 15.90 -17.08
N TYR A 16 -0.77 15.16 -17.44
CA TYR A 16 -0.64 13.73 -17.09
C TYR A 16 -0.37 13.55 -15.61
N ALA A 17 0.44 14.42 -15.01
CA ALA A 17 0.69 14.43 -13.58
C ALA A 17 -0.61 14.67 -12.80
N LEU A 18 -1.47 15.57 -13.28
CA LEU A 18 -2.77 15.86 -12.70
C LEU A 18 -3.71 14.66 -12.84
N LEU A 19 -3.80 14.05 -14.02
CA LEU A 19 -4.62 12.87 -14.27
C LEU A 19 -4.26 11.71 -13.33
N GLY A 20 -2.98 11.37 -13.24
CA GLY A 20 -2.52 10.31 -12.34
C GLY A 20 -2.76 10.64 -10.86
N THR A 21 -2.65 11.91 -10.47
CA THR A 21 -2.94 12.36 -9.11
C THR A 21 -4.43 12.23 -8.78
N ILE A 22 -5.31 12.61 -9.71
CA ILE A 22 -6.77 12.48 -9.57
C ILE A 22 -7.15 11.01 -9.48
N ALA A 23 -6.61 10.16 -10.35
CA ALA A 23 -6.86 8.72 -10.33
C ALA A 23 -6.48 8.09 -8.98
N PHE A 24 -5.33 8.47 -8.42
CA PHE A 24 -4.90 8.00 -7.10
C PHE A 24 -5.81 8.53 -5.98
N LEU A 25 -6.20 9.81 -6.04
CA LEU A 25 -6.99 10.44 -4.97
C LEU A 25 -8.41 9.88 -4.87
N PHE A 26 -9.03 9.60 -6.02
CA PHE A 26 -10.42 9.14 -6.11
C PHE A 26 -10.57 7.62 -6.21
N TYR A 27 -9.53 6.86 -5.85
CA TYR A 27 -9.66 5.41 -5.77
C TYR A 27 -10.70 5.02 -4.70
N PRO A 28 -11.78 4.30 -5.06
CA PRO A 28 -12.94 4.07 -4.19
C PRO A 28 -12.62 3.40 -2.86
N HIS A 29 -11.59 2.57 -2.82
CA HIS A 29 -11.14 1.89 -1.61
C HIS A 29 -10.82 2.85 -0.45
N TYR A 30 -10.33 4.06 -0.74
CA TYR A 30 -10.02 5.02 0.33
C TYR A 30 -11.27 5.49 1.07
N GLN A 31 -12.37 5.69 0.37
CA GLN A 31 -13.63 6.05 1.00
C GLN A 31 -14.13 4.93 1.92
N ALA A 32 -14.01 3.68 1.48
CA ALA A 32 -14.34 2.53 2.30
C ALA A 32 -13.49 2.46 3.57
N LEU A 33 -12.17 2.67 3.46
CA LEU A 33 -11.27 2.70 4.62
C LEU A 33 -11.65 3.81 5.62
N ILE A 34 -12.10 4.97 5.14
CA ILE A 34 -12.57 6.08 5.98
C ILE A 34 -13.86 5.67 6.68
N THR A 35 -14.82 5.09 5.96
CA THR A 35 -16.12 4.66 6.48
C THR A 35 -15.99 3.63 7.60
N VAL A 36 -15.05 2.69 7.47
CA VAL A 36 -14.79 1.66 8.52
C VAL A 36 -13.81 2.12 9.60
N GLY A 37 -13.34 3.38 9.58
CA GLY A 37 -12.48 3.95 10.62
C GLY A 37 -11.00 3.55 10.52
N HIS A 38 -10.51 3.01 9.41
CA HIS A 38 -9.11 2.64 9.20
C HIS A 38 -8.19 3.85 8.93
N PHE A 39 -8.28 4.90 9.75
CA PHE A 39 -7.56 6.16 9.55
C PHE A 39 -6.03 6.01 9.53
N ALA A 40 -5.46 5.08 10.31
CA ALA A 40 -4.02 4.82 10.27
C ALA A 40 -3.59 4.33 8.90
N LYS A 41 -4.35 3.40 8.29
CA LYS A 41 -4.10 2.88 6.94
C LYS A 41 -4.24 3.99 5.89
N VAL A 42 -5.30 4.81 5.96
CA VAL A 42 -5.49 5.96 5.06
C VAL A 42 -4.32 6.92 5.12
N ARG A 43 -3.90 7.32 6.33
CA ARG A 43 -2.73 8.21 6.50
C ARG A 43 -1.45 7.61 5.92
N ALA A 44 -1.21 6.32 6.13
CA ALA A 44 -0.04 5.62 5.61
C ALA A 44 -0.01 5.59 4.09
N VAL A 45 -1.16 5.29 3.44
CA VAL A 45 -1.30 5.28 1.98
C VAL A 45 -1.17 6.70 1.41
N CYS A 46 -1.73 7.72 2.05
CA CYS A 46 -1.58 9.12 1.62
C CYS A 46 -0.13 9.61 1.74
N ALA A 47 0.63 9.14 2.75
CA ALA A 47 2.03 9.48 2.93
C ALA A 47 2.98 8.71 1.99
N MET A 48 2.58 7.53 1.50
CA MET A 48 3.40 6.68 0.64
C MET A 48 3.94 7.40 -0.61
N PRO A 49 3.14 8.14 -1.41
CA PRO A 49 3.67 8.85 -2.57
C PRO A 49 4.70 9.93 -2.21
N LEU A 50 4.58 10.58 -1.04
CA LEU A 50 5.58 11.54 -0.58
C LEU A 50 6.90 10.84 -0.24
N ALA A 51 6.85 9.69 0.45
CA ALA A 51 8.03 8.89 0.76
C ALA A 51 8.72 8.38 -0.51
N VAL A 52 7.94 7.90 -1.50
CA VAL A 52 8.46 7.48 -2.81
C VAL A 52 9.09 8.65 -3.56
N PHE A 53 8.45 9.82 -3.57
CA PHE A 53 9.04 11.04 -4.14
C PHE A 53 10.37 11.39 -3.45
N GLY A 54 10.40 11.40 -2.11
CA GLY A 54 11.61 11.67 -1.34
C GLY A 54 12.76 10.72 -1.70
N PHE A 55 12.47 9.43 -1.83
CA PHE A 55 13.43 8.41 -2.26
C PHE A 55 13.94 8.66 -3.68
N LEU A 56 13.05 8.86 -4.65
CA LEU A 56 13.44 9.13 -6.04
C LEU A 56 14.25 10.42 -6.18
N TYR A 57 13.87 11.46 -5.43
CA TYR A 57 14.58 12.74 -5.42
C TYR A 57 15.98 12.60 -4.78
N LEU A 58 16.11 11.80 -3.71
CA LEU A 58 17.40 11.46 -3.10
C LEU A 58 18.30 10.75 -4.10
N VAL A 59 17.79 9.74 -4.79
CA VAL A 59 18.52 8.98 -5.82
C VAL A 59 18.93 9.88 -7.00
N LYS A 60 18.09 10.84 -7.40
CA LYS A 60 18.37 11.79 -8.51
C LYS A 60 19.38 12.87 -8.10
N LYS A 61 19.28 13.45 -6.92
CA LYS A 61 20.04 14.66 -6.51
C LYS A 61 21.23 14.40 -5.58
N ARG A 62 21.16 13.44 -4.66
CA ARG A 62 22.23 13.04 -3.74
C ARG A 62 22.86 14.20 -2.95
N ASN A 63 22.04 15.16 -2.50
CA ASN A 63 22.44 16.32 -1.74
C ASN A 63 21.68 16.41 -0.41
N PHE A 64 22.04 17.38 0.43
CA PHE A 64 21.45 17.56 1.75
C PHE A 64 19.94 17.81 1.71
N LEU A 65 19.44 18.61 0.76
CA LEU A 65 18.00 18.86 0.61
C LEU A 65 17.23 17.56 0.27
N SER A 66 17.78 16.74 -0.64
CA SER A 66 17.16 15.47 -1.00
C SER A 66 17.15 14.47 0.15
N PHE A 67 18.19 14.47 0.97
CA PHE A 67 18.24 13.70 2.22
C PHE A 67 17.16 14.18 3.22
N LEU A 68 17.03 15.48 3.45
CA LEU A 68 16.03 16.04 4.35
C LEU A 68 14.60 15.72 3.89
N LEU A 69 14.30 15.85 2.61
CA LEU A 69 12.97 15.54 2.07
C LEU A 69 12.64 14.05 2.24
N PHE A 70 13.60 13.17 1.95
CA PHE A 70 13.41 11.73 2.17
C PHE A 70 13.17 11.44 3.66
N LEU A 71 14.01 11.98 4.54
CA LEU A 71 13.91 11.83 5.99
C LEU A 71 12.53 12.27 6.50
N ILE A 72 12.09 13.47 6.13
CA ILE A 72 10.80 14.02 6.59
C ILE A 72 9.64 13.14 6.09
N PHE A 73 9.59 12.85 4.80
CA PHE A 73 8.46 12.14 4.20
C PHE A 73 8.37 10.69 4.67
N PHE A 74 9.50 10.00 4.78
CA PHE A 74 9.51 8.63 5.29
C PHE A 74 9.21 8.57 6.80
N SER A 75 9.74 9.52 7.60
CA SER A 75 9.38 9.63 9.02
C SER A 75 7.89 9.90 9.23
N LEU A 76 7.28 10.77 8.42
CA LEU A 76 5.83 11.01 8.47
C LEU A 76 5.05 9.73 8.20
N GLN A 77 5.46 8.93 7.20
CA GLN A 77 4.82 7.66 6.92
C GLN A 77 5.01 6.65 8.06
N LEU A 78 6.23 6.52 8.60
CA LEU A 78 6.54 5.60 9.69
C LEU A 78 5.71 5.92 10.95
N ARG A 79 5.47 7.21 11.24
CA ARG A 79 4.65 7.68 12.36
C ARG A 79 3.14 7.41 12.20
N THR A 80 2.68 6.97 11.04
CA THR A 80 1.28 6.54 10.87
C THR A 80 0.96 5.23 11.59
N GLN A 81 1.97 4.50 12.03
CA GLN A 81 1.88 3.21 12.74
C GLN A 81 1.16 2.10 11.95
N HIS A 82 1.11 2.21 10.63
CA HIS A 82 0.59 1.16 9.76
C HIS A 82 1.74 0.47 9.02
N TYR A 83 2.45 -0.40 9.75
CA TYR A 83 3.73 -0.99 9.30
C TYR A 83 3.61 -1.85 8.04
N GLN A 84 2.44 -2.43 7.76
CA GLN A 84 2.20 -3.16 6.51
C GLN A 84 2.35 -2.25 5.28
N ILE A 85 1.79 -1.04 5.32
CA ILE A 85 1.94 -0.07 4.21
C ILE A 85 3.39 0.44 4.12
N VAL A 86 4.05 0.64 5.27
CA VAL A 86 5.48 0.98 5.29
C VAL A 86 6.31 -0.12 4.64
N PHE A 87 6.01 -1.39 4.93
CA PHE A 87 6.67 -2.53 4.29
C PHE A 87 6.49 -2.53 2.76
N TYR A 88 5.28 -2.28 2.27
CA TYR A 88 5.05 -2.15 0.81
C TYR A 88 5.83 -0.98 0.21
N THR A 89 5.97 0.14 0.93
CA THR A 89 6.81 1.26 0.49
C THR A 89 8.28 0.86 0.39
N LEU A 90 8.78 0.07 1.34
CA LEU A 90 10.16 -0.46 1.28
C LEU A 90 10.36 -1.40 0.10
N LEU A 91 9.36 -2.21 -0.26
CA LEU A 91 9.43 -3.03 -1.49
C LEU A 91 9.50 -2.16 -2.76
N VAL A 92 8.77 -1.05 -2.80
CA VAL A 92 8.88 -0.07 -3.91
C VAL A 92 10.28 0.54 -3.95
N PHE A 93 10.84 0.96 -2.81
CA PHE A 93 12.22 1.47 -2.74
C PHE A 93 13.22 0.44 -3.22
N MET A 94 13.06 -0.82 -2.81
CA MET A 94 13.93 -1.92 -3.21
C MET A 94 13.88 -2.14 -4.73
N ALA A 95 12.70 -2.24 -5.31
CA ALA A 95 12.54 -2.49 -6.75
C ALA A 95 13.14 -1.36 -7.60
N LEU A 96 12.81 -0.10 -7.27
CA LEU A 96 13.34 1.07 -7.99
C LEU A 96 14.84 1.29 -7.71
N GLY A 97 15.29 1.00 -6.49
CA GLY A 97 16.70 1.11 -6.09
C GLY A 97 17.58 0.08 -6.79
N ILE A 98 17.16 -1.19 -6.82
CA ILE A 98 17.89 -2.26 -7.53
C ILE A 98 18.03 -1.91 -9.02
N ARG A 99 16.94 -1.50 -9.66
CA ARG A 99 16.97 -1.04 -11.06
C ARG A 99 18.02 0.06 -11.26
N GLN A 100 18.01 1.08 -10.40
CA GLN A 100 18.94 2.19 -10.51
C GLN A 100 20.40 1.78 -10.25
N ILE A 101 20.65 0.89 -9.30
CA ILE A 101 21.97 0.33 -9.05
C ILE A 101 22.48 -0.44 -10.26
N VAL A 102 21.65 -1.29 -10.87
CA VAL A 102 22.02 -2.04 -12.10
C VAL A 102 22.41 -1.09 -13.21
N GLU A 103 21.69 0.01 -13.41
CA GLU A 103 22.03 1.03 -14.40
C GLU A 103 23.38 1.69 -14.11
N TRP A 104 23.65 2.07 -12.85
CA TRP A 104 24.92 2.66 -12.46
C TRP A 104 26.11 1.69 -12.53
N VAL A 105 25.89 0.41 -12.27
CA VAL A 105 26.91 -0.64 -12.49
C VAL A 105 27.26 -0.73 -13.98
N LYS A 106 26.26 -0.82 -14.85
CA LYS A 106 26.47 -0.88 -16.31
C LYS A 106 27.18 0.37 -16.85
N THR A 107 26.91 1.53 -16.27
CA THR A 107 27.52 2.81 -16.68
C THR A 107 28.78 3.17 -15.86
N LYS A 108 29.29 2.24 -15.03
CA LYS A 108 30.49 2.40 -14.19
C LYS A 108 30.45 3.62 -13.25
N GLN A 109 29.29 3.93 -12.70
CA GLN A 109 29.08 5.09 -11.83
C GLN A 109 29.06 4.69 -10.33
N ALA A 110 30.09 3.96 -9.87
CA ALA A 110 30.17 3.41 -8.52
C ALA A 110 30.00 4.46 -7.40
N GLN A 111 30.54 5.67 -7.56
CA GLN A 111 30.39 6.75 -6.59
C GLN A 111 28.92 7.10 -6.33
N LYS A 112 28.05 7.08 -7.36
CA LYS A 112 26.62 7.33 -7.19
C LYS A 112 25.95 6.26 -6.34
N ILE A 113 26.39 5.00 -6.47
CA ILE A 113 25.87 3.89 -5.67
C ILE A 113 26.20 4.13 -4.19
N TYR A 114 27.47 4.35 -3.85
CA TYR A 114 27.89 4.52 -2.46
C TYR A 114 27.23 5.74 -1.79
N VAL A 115 27.19 6.88 -2.50
CA VAL A 115 26.57 8.10 -1.95
C VAL A 115 25.05 7.91 -1.76
N SER A 116 24.35 7.35 -2.75
CA SER A 116 22.89 7.14 -2.61
C SER A 116 22.57 6.14 -1.52
N LEU A 117 23.31 5.03 -1.43
CA LEU A 117 23.11 4.00 -0.42
C LEU A 117 23.42 4.55 0.97
N GLY A 118 24.50 5.29 1.14
CA GLY A 118 24.86 5.94 2.41
C GLY A 118 23.79 6.91 2.89
N LEU A 119 23.30 7.80 2.02
CA LEU A 119 22.23 8.75 2.35
C LEU A 119 20.90 8.02 2.63
N PHE A 120 20.58 6.97 1.88
CA PHE A 120 19.39 6.18 2.08
C PHE A 120 19.41 5.46 3.43
N VAL A 121 20.48 4.75 3.74
CA VAL A 121 20.64 4.04 5.03
C VAL A 121 20.63 5.04 6.20
N ALA A 122 21.37 6.15 6.09
CA ALA A 122 21.34 7.19 7.11
C ALA A 122 19.92 7.75 7.31
N GLY A 123 19.18 8.00 6.22
CA GLY A 123 17.80 8.46 6.28
C GLY A 123 16.86 7.43 6.93
N LEU A 124 16.99 6.14 6.59
CA LEU A 124 16.21 5.06 7.22
C LEU A 124 16.49 4.99 8.73
N VAL A 125 17.76 4.91 9.12
CA VAL A 125 18.15 4.83 10.53
C VAL A 125 17.63 6.04 11.31
N THR A 126 17.83 7.25 10.79
CA THR A 126 17.34 8.48 11.44
C THR A 126 15.82 8.50 11.54
N SER A 127 15.09 8.05 10.49
CA SER A 127 13.62 7.96 10.53
C SER A 127 13.13 6.97 11.60
N VAL A 128 13.80 5.84 11.74
CA VAL A 128 13.50 4.85 12.79
C VAL A 128 13.76 5.44 14.18
N LEU A 129 14.89 6.13 14.38
CA LEU A 129 15.20 6.79 15.64
C LEU A 129 14.18 7.88 15.99
N MET A 130 13.75 8.69 15.04
CA MET A 130 12.69 9.70 15.22
C MET A 130 11.32 9.07 15.55
N SER A 131 11.12 7.81 15.21
CA SER A 131 9.89 7.06 15.47
C SER A 131 10.07 5.98 16.54
N ALA A 132 11.18 6.02 17.29
CA ALA A 132 11.54 4.99 18.26
C ALA A 132 10.46 4.77 19.32
N GLN A 133 9.90 5.85 19.88
CA GLN A 133 8.84 5.73 20.90
C GLN A 133 7.65 4.90 20.44
N PRO A 134 6.94 5.23 19.34
CA PRO A 134 5.80 4.42 18.89
C PRO A 134 6.22 2.99 18.46
N LEU A 135 7.43 2.81 17.94
CA LEU A 135 7.94 1.49 17.60
C LEU A 135 8.16 0.62 18.83
N PHE A 136 8.79 1.15 19.88
CA PHE A 136 9.00 0.41 21.14
C PHE A 136 7.68 0.09 21.83
N VAL A 137 6.76 1.05 21.93
CA VAL A 137 5.41 0.81 22.49
C VAL A 137 4.67 -0.28 21.72
N THR A 138 4.72 -0.25 20.39
CA THR A 138 4.08 -1.29 19.57
C THR A 138 4.75 -2.66 19.80
N ASN A 139 6.08 -2.71 19.86
CA ASN A 139 6.82 -3.95 20.11
C ASN A 139 6.50 -4.53 21.49
N GLU A 140 6.44 -3.69 22.51
CA GLU A 140 6.08 -4.09 23.88
C GLU A 140 4.65 -4.62 23.96
N TYR A 141 3.71 -3.99 23.23
CA TYR A 141 2.30 -4.40 23.21
C TYR A 141 2.02 -5.64 22.34
N THR A 142 2.87 -5.93 21.34
CA THR A 142 2.66 -7.03 20.38
C THR A 142 2.39 -8.39 21.04
N PRO A 143 3.12 -8.82 22.10
CA PRO A 143 2.85 -10.09 22.77
C PRO A 143 1.45 -10.21 23.38
N TYR A 144 0.81 -9.08 23.70
CA TYR A 144 -0.54 -9.01 24.29
C TYR A 144 -1.64 -8.84 23.24
N SER A 145 -1.28 -8.77 21.97
CA SER A 145 -2.21 -8.65 20.86
C SER A 145 -2.57 -10.02 20.29
N THR A 146 -3.66 -10.09 19.52
CA THR A 146 -4.08 -11.32 18.81
C THR A 146 -3.03 -11.85 17.83
N ARG A 147 -2.03 -11.05 17.47
CA ARG A 147 -0.95 -11.43 16.53
C ARG A 147 0.32 -11.94 17.21
N GLY A 148 0.51 -11.69 18.49
CA GLY A 148 1.73 -12.07 19.22
C GLY A 148 1.49 -12.88 20.49
N GLY A 149 0.25 -12.91 20.99
CA GLY A 149 -0.13 -13.55 22.24
C GLY A 149 -0.81 -14.90 22.05
N GLN A 150 -0.79 -15.71 23.08
CA GLN A 150 -1.69 -16.87 23.17
C GLN A 150 -3.14 -16.35 23.20
N ALA A 151 -4.03 -16.97 22.42
CA ALA A 151 -5.45 -16.74 22.57
C ALA A 151 -5.82 -16.97 24.06
N ILE A 152 -6.46 -15.99 24.70
CA ILE A 152 -6.97 -16.15 26.06
C ILE A 152 -8.09 -17.17 25.94
N ASN A 153 -7.79 -18.42 26.32
CA ASN A 153 -8.79 -19.47 26.44
C ASN A 153 -9.60 -19.21 27.72
N LEU A 154 -10.80 -18.69 27.57
CA LEU A 154 -11.77 -18.53 28.63
C LEU A 154 -12.45 -19.87 29.05
N LYS A 155 -12.05 -20.97 28.43
CA LYS A 155 -12.52 -22.33 28.81
C LYS A 155 -11.53 -22.97 29.78
N GLU A 156 -11.96 -23.19 31.00
CA GLU A 156 -11.19 -23.79 32.10
C GLU A 156 -10.72 -25.23 31.86
N ASP A 157 -11.15 -25.90 30.77
CA ASP A 157 -10.91 -27.33 30.52
C ASP A 157 -9.95 -27.66 29.36
N ALA A 158 -9.19 -26.71 28.86
CA ALA A 158 -8.21 -27.00 27.82
C ALA A 158 -6.88 -27.49 28.46
N THR A 159 -6.64 -28.77 28.42
CA THR A 159 -5.35 -29.41 28.69
C THR A 159 -4.20 -28.64 28.04
N GLN A 160 -3.16 -28.37 28.85
CA GLN A 160 -1.99 -27.52 28.58
C GLN A 160 -1.08 -27.99 27.40
N ALA A 161 -1.58 -28.63 26.39
CA ALA A 161 -0.80 -29.27 25.34
C ALA A 161 -1.02 -28.65 23.93
N GLU A 162 -1.50 -27.40 23.78
CA GLU A 162 -1.58 -26.78 22.47
C GLU A 162 -0.56 -25.66 22.27
N VAL A 163 0.49 -26.10 21.58
CA VAL A 163 1.36 -25.37 20.65
C VAL A 163 1.40 -23.84 20.79
N LYS A 164 2.51 -23.37 21.31
CA LYS A 164 2.96 -21.96 21.17
C LYS A 164 3.11 -21.58 19.70
N SER A 165 2.02 -21.33 19.00
CA SER A 165 2.09 -20.68 17.68
C SER A 165 2.17 -19.17 17.91
N SER A 166 3.35 -18.59 17.71
CA SER A 166 3.51 -17.14 17.63
C SER A 166 2.90 -16.67 16.32
N GLY A 167 1.67 -16.17 16.35
CA GLY A 167 1.00 -15.60 15.19
C GLY A 167 -0.45 -16.07 15.00
N VAL A 168 -1.08 -15.56 13.95
CA VAL A 168 -2.43 -15.96 13.54
C VAL A 168 -2.36 -17.15 12.58
N THR A 169 -3.44 -17.96 12.53
CA THR A 169 -3.54 -19.08 11.57
C THR A 169 -3.51 -18.56 10.13
N PHE A 170 -3.06 -19.39 9.20
CA PHE A 170 -3.05 -19.06 7.76
C PHE A 170 -4.45 -18.68 7.28
N GLU A 171 -5.47 -19.42 7.69
CA GLU A 171 -6.87 -19.15 7.35
C GLU A 171 -7.31 -17.76 7.82
N TYR A 172 -6.98 -17.37 9.05
CA TYR A 172 -7.27 -16.02 9.53
C TYR A 172 -6.48 -14.93 8.77
N ALA A 173 -5.20 -15.20 8.49
CA ALA A 173 -4.34 -14.25 7.78
C ALA A 173 -4.81 -13.96 6.36
N THR A 174 -5.38 -14.96 5.68
CA THR A 174 -5.85 -14.86 4.28
C THR A 174 -7.34 -14.55 4.15
N ARG A 175 -8.07 -14.47 5.25
CA ARG A 175 -9.54 -14.36 5.25
C ARG A 175 -10.09 -13.14 4.51
N TRP A 176 -9.33 -12.06 4.43
CA TRP A 176 -9.67 -10.85 3.68
C TRP A 176 -8.85 -10.69 2.38
N SER A 177 -8.25 -11.76 1.90
CA SER A 177 -7.58 -11.74 0.60
C SER A 177 -8.61 -11.72 -0.52
N LEU A 178 -8.31 -10.96 -1.56
CA LEU A 178 -9.13 -10.91 -2.76
C LEU A 178 -9.03 -12.24 -3.51
N ASN A 179 -10.17 -12.90 -3.78
CA ASN A 179 -10.17 -14.12 -4.59
C ASN A 179 -9.74 -13.77 -6.04
N PRO A 180 -8.95 -14.63 -6.72
CA PRO A 180 -8.57 -14.37 -8.11
C PRO A 180 -9.73 -14.07 -9.06
N LYS A 181 -10.91 -14.65 -8.84
CA LYS A 181 -12.11 -14.36 -9.62
C LYS A 181 -12.65 -12.94 -9.37
N GLU A 182 -12.41 -12.41 -8.17
CA GLU A 182 -12.83 -11.05 -7.79
C GLU A 182 -11.95 -9.98 -8.42
N LEU A 183 -10.77 -10.32 -9.01
CA LEU A 183 -9.93 -9.39 -9.76
C LEU A 183 -10.69 -8.73 -10.93
N ALA A 184 -11.75 -9.37 -11.43
CA ALA A 184 -12.65 -8.76 -12.42
C ALA A 184 -13.29 -7.46 -11.92
N THR A 185 -13.43 -7.28 -10.59
CA THR A 185 -13.96 -6.05 -9.99
C THR A 185 -13.06 -4.84 -10.23
N LEU A 186 -11.75 -5.04 -10.41
CA LEU A 186 -10.81 -3.97 -10.75
C LEU A 186 -11.16 -3.28 -12.08
N ILE A 187 -11.78 -4.03 -13.01
CA ILE A 187 -12.14 -3.59 -14.37
C ILE A 187 -13.63 -3.29 -14.48
N VAL A 188 -14.47 -4.16 -13.89
CA VAL A 188 -15.93 -4.06 -13.96
C VAL A 188 -16.45 -3.64 -12.58
N PRO A 189 -16.99 -2.42 -12.42
CA PRO A 189 -17.46 -1.96 -11.14
C PRO A 189 -18.59 -2.86 -10.61
N ARG A 190 -18.50 -3.23 -9.33
CA ARG A 190 -19.51 -4.07 -8.65
C ARG A 190 -19.68 -5.47 -9.25
N PHE A 191 -18.65 -6.05 -9.89
CA PHE A 191 -18.72 -7.39 -10.48
C PHE A 191 -19.12 -8.48 -9.45
N TYR A 192 -18.64 -8.35 -8.21
CA TYR A 192 -19.05 -9.16 -7.05
C TYR A 192 -19.98 -8.39 -6.09
N GLY A 193 -20.75 -7.45 -6.63
CA GLY A 193 -21.65 -6.62 -5.87
C GLY A 193 -21.01 -5.39 -5.26
N GLY A 194 -21.63 -4.85 -4.22
CA GLY A 194 -21.19 -3.65 -3.55
C GLY A 194 -20.59 -3.91 -2.19
N THR A 195 -21.23 -3.39 -1.16
CA THR A 195 -20.83 -3.60 0.23
C THR A 195 -21.66 -4.70 0.89
N SER A 196 -21.12 -5.28 1.97
CA SER A 196 -21.83 -6.34 2.72
C SER A 196 -23.19 -5.90 3.27
N GLN A 197 -23.36 -4.61 3.49
CA GLN A 197 -24.63 -4.01 3.88
C GLN A 197 -24.81 -2.69 3.13
N GLU A 198 -25.75 -2.66 2.22
CA GLU A 198 -26.07 -1.44 1.47
C GLU A 198 -27.58 -1.21 1.40
N PRO A 199 -28.02 0.07 1.35
CA PRO A 199 -29.43 0.37 1.25
C PRO A 199 -29.99 -0.10 -0.09
N TYR A 200 -31.07 -0.88 -0.06
CA TYR A 200 -31.74 -1.28 -1.29
C TYR A 200 -32.33 -0.07 -2.02
N THR A 201 -31.91 0.14 -3.25
CA THR A 201 -32.35 1.25 -4.12
C THR A 201 -33.18 0.76 -5.33
N GLY A 202 -33.37 -0.54 -5.46
CA GLY A 202 -34.10 -1.16 -6.57
C GLY A 202 -35.60 -0.79 -6.59
N LYS A 203 -36.21 -0.98 -7.77
CA LYS A 203 -37.65 -0.74 -7.98
C LYS A 203 -38.50 -2.00 -7.81
N ALA A 204 -37.90 -3.19 -7.86
CA ALA A 204 -38.60 -4.48 -7.85
C ALA A 204 -39.30 -4.77 -6.51
N TYR A 205 -38.71 -4.32 -5.40
CA TYR A 205 -39.24 -4.55 -4.05
C TYR A 205 -39.36 -3.22 -3.29
N PRO A 206 -40.41 -2.41 -3.51
CA PRO A 206 -40.55 -1.09 -2.90
C PRO A 206 -40.52 -1.11 -1.36
N GLN A 207 -40.98 -2.21 -0.75
CA GLN A 207 -41.01 -2.42 0.71
C GLN A 207 -39.62 -2.55 1.33
N LEU A 208 -38.59 -2.92 0.53
CA LEU A 208 -37.21 -3.02 1.00
C LEU A 208 -36.41 -1.73 0.80
N ARG A 209 -37.01 -0.71 0.19
CA ARG A 209 -36.29 0.53 -0.15
C ARG A 209 -35.74 1.20 1.08
N GLY A 210 -34.41 1.44 1.07
CA GLY A 210 -33.69 2.03 2.21
C GLY A 210 -33.29 1.02 3.29
N GLN A 211 -33.78 -0.23 3.24
CA GLN A 211 -33.35 -1.26 4.19
C GLN A 211 -31.98 -1.81 3.80
N PRO A 212 -31.12 -2.15 4.78
CA PRO A 212 -29.83 -2.77 4.50
C PRO A 212 -30.04 -4.18 3.94
N ILE A 213 -29.42 -4.43 2.77
CA ILE A 213 -29.40 -5.75 2.14
C ILE A 213 -27.94 -6.20 1.94
N PRO A 214 -27.68 -7.52 1.90
CA PRO A 214 -26.37 -8.02 1.53
C PRO A 214 -26.13 -7.72 0.04
N GLY A 215 -25.24 -6.76 -0.22
CA GLY A 215 -24.91 -6.34 -1.60
C GLY A 215 -23.63 -6.94 -2.14
N TYR A 216 -22.87 -7.67 -1.35
CA TYR A 216 -21.64 -8.35 -1.72
C TYR A 216 -21.82 -9.87 -1.68
N TRP A 217 -21.31 -10.55 -2.69
CA TRP A 217 -21.38 -12.02 -2.84
C TRP A 217 -20.04 -12.67 -3.21
N GLY A 218 -18.92 -12.04 -2.81
CA GLY A 218 -17.58 -12.63 -2.88
C GLY A 218 -17.22 -13.43 -1.63
N ASP A 219 -15.96 -13.85 -1.56
CA ASP A 219 -15.48 -14.79 -0.53
C ASP A 219 -15.07 -14.10 0.78
N MET A 220 -14.89 -12.76 0.81
CA MET A 220 -14.55 -12.06 2.06
C MET A 220 -15.72 -12.09 3.06
N PRO A 221 -15.46 -12.23 4.37
CA PRO A 221 -16.53 -12.29 5.38
C PRO A 221 -17.44 -11.07 5.37
N PHE A 222 -16.87 -9.91 5.11
CA PHE A 222 -17.55 -8.65 4.90
C PHE A 222 -16.62 -7.67 4.16
N THR A 223 -17.21 -6.74 3.42
CA THR A 223 -16.50 -5.65 2.77
C THR A 223 -17.31 -4.37 2.77
N GLN A 224 -16.61 -3.23 2.78
CA GLN A 224 -17.18 -1.90 2.61
C GLN A 224 -16.61 -1.22 1.35
N SER A 225 -15.86 -1.95 0.54
CA SER A 225 -15.22 -1.41 -0.63
C SER A 225 -15.66 -2.08 -1.92
N CYS A 226 -15.66 -1.30 -2.98
CA CYS A 226 -15.69 -1.76 -4.35
C CYS A 226 -14.29 -1.52 -4.92
N GLU A 227 -13.54 -2.58 -5.20
CA GLU A 227 -12.13 -2.52 -5.64
C GLU A 227 -11.98 -2.09 -7.11
N TYR A 228 -12.77 -1.11 -7.57
CA TYR A 228 -12.76 -0.65 -8.95
C TYR A 228 -11.65 0.39 -9.17
N MET A 229 -10.70 0.08 -10.06
CA MET A 229 -9.58 0.99 -10.38
C MET A 229 -9.91 2.03 -11.45
N GLY A 230 -10.97 1.82 -12.23
CA GLY A 230 -11.30 2.64 -13.39
C GLY A 230 -10.76 2.02 -14.69
N ILE A 231 -11.67 1.69 -15.60
CA ILE A 231 -11.32 1.01 -16.87
C ILE A 231 -10.30 1.81 -17.69
N LEU A 232 -10.41 3.14 -17.71
CA LEU A 232 -9.46 4.00 -18.43
C LEU A 232 -8.04 3.85 -17.85
N ILE A 233 -7.91 3.81 -16.52
CA ILE A 233 -6.60 3.68 -15.87
C ILE A 233 -5.99 2.31 -16.18
N VAL A 234 -6.81 1.24 -16.16
CA VAL A 234 -6.34 -0.11 -16.51
C VAL A 234 -5.88 -0.17 -17.98
N ILE A 235 -6.65 0.40 -18.91
CA ILE A 235 -6.26 0.46 -20.33
C ILE A 235 -4.93 1.22 -20.50
N LEU A 236 -4.78 2.40 -19.86
CA LEU A 236 -3.55 3.19 -19.92
C LEU A 236 -2.36 2.43 -19.30
N ALA A 237 -2.58 1.70 -18.21
CA ALA A 237 -1.55 0.86 -17.60
C ALA A 237 -1.11 -0.27 -18.54
N LEU A 238 -2.05 -0.97 -19.18
CA LEU A 238 -1.75 -2.04 -20.16
C LEU A 238 -1.02 -1.49 -21.39
N LEU A 239 -1.44 -0.35 -21.91
CA LEU A 239 -0.75 0.33 -23.00
C LEU A 239 0.68 0.75 -22.56
N GLY A 240 0.83 1.29 -21.36
CA GLY A 240 2.13 1.64 -20.80
C GLY A 240 3.05 0.43 -20.68
N LEU A 241 2.55 -0.69 -20.16
CA LEU A 241 3.27 -1.97 -20.10
C LEU A 241 3.69 -2.47 -21.50
N TRP A 242 2.83 -2.35 -22.47
CA TRP A 242 3.13 -2.76 -23.85
C TRP A 242 4.20 -1.89 -24.50
N TYR A 243 4.03 -0.56 -24.47
CA TYR A 243 4.96 0.38 -25.11
C TYR A 243 6.32 0.43 -24.42
N TYR A 244 6.34 0.43 -23.08
CA TYR A 244 7.53 0.58 -22.26
C TYR A 244 8.02 -0.73 -21.64
N ARG A 245 7.65 -1.91 -22.20
CA ARG A 245 8.02 -3.24 -21.69
C ARG A 245 9.53 -3.50 -21.50
N LYS A 246 10.38 -2.68 -22.11
CA LYS A 246 11.84 -2.74 -21.96
C LYS A 246 12.39 -1.70 -20.97
N ASP A 247 11.54 -0.81 -20.49
CA ASP A 247 11.96 0.17 -19.50
C ASP A 247 12.12 -0.46 -18.11
N GLY A 248 13.23 -0.17 -17.47
CA GLY A 248 13.56 -0.78 -16.19
C GLY A 248 12.60 -0.39 -15.04
N VAL A 249 12.00 0.81 -15.07
CA VAL A 249 11.00 1.23 -14.07
C VAL A 249 9.73 0.42 -14.26
N VAL A 250 9.26 0.30 -15.51
CA VAL A 250 8.05 -0.46 -15.85
C VAL A 250 8.21 -1.93 -15.46
N ILE A 251 9.37 -2.54 -15.76
CA ILE A 251 9.67 -3.92 -15.36
C ILE A 251 9.65 -4.06 -13.83
N SER A 252 10.29 -3.14 -13.10
CA SER A 252 10.33 -3.19 -11.64
C SER A 252 8.94 -3.09 -11.02
N LEU A 253 8.08 -2.18 -11.52
CA LEU A 253 6.71 -2.02 -11.06
C LEU A 253 5.83 -3.22 -11.45
N PHE A 254 6.04 -3.81 -12.62
CA PHE A 254 5.34 -5.01 -13.04
C PHE A 254 5.69 -6.22 -12.16
N ILE A 255 6.98 -6.40 -11.84
CA ILE A 255 7.42 -7.44 -10.90
C ILE A 255 6.72 -7.24 -9.53
N LEU A 256 6.70 -6.02 -9.00
CA LEU A 256 5.99 -5.73 -7.75
C LEU A 256 4.50 -6.08 -7.84
N LEU A 257 3.84 -5.76 -8.95
CA LEU A 257 2.43 -6.07 -9.16
C LEU A 257 2.16 -7.58 -9.17
N VAL A 258 3.06 -8.37 -9.75
CA VAL A 258 2.90 -9.85 -9.82
C VAL A 258 3.12 -10.50 -8.45
N PHE A 259 3.96 -9.93 -7.60
CA PHE A 259 4.28 -10.46 -6.27
C PHE A 259 3.46 -9.85 -5.13
N SER A 260 2.58 -8.90 -5.41
CA SER A 260 1.68 -8.29 -4.42
C SER A 260 0.35 -9.03 -4.31
#